data_9a630a6c1d82cfb74454c21a24027c8a
#
_entry.id   9a630a6c1d82cfb74454c21a24027c8a
#
_cell.length_a   1.000
_cell.length_b   1.000
_cell.length_c   1.000
_cell.angle_alpha   90.00
_cell.angle_beta   90.00
_cell.angle_gamma   90.00
#
_symmetry.space_group_name_H-M   'P 1'
#
loop_
_entity.id
_entity.type
_entity.pdbx_description
1 polymer ?
#
loop_
_entity_poly.entity_id
_entity_poly.type
_entity_poly.pdbx_seq_one_letter_code
_entity_poly.pdbx_strand_id
1 'polypeptide(L)'
;MLYSLTEDNTVLVRMTARTDEATPINMANHAYYNLAGHTSGSHRGLYDHVVTIHAPWYTPVNAELIPTGDINPVLGTMFDLTKGVRLGNVINSIPGPTPENNGYDHNFAIARYRYAFVIICVSILVCRKFEDRMRLISIVEYPKKMRKMKIYSNQPGVQFYTGNFLPRNGMIGKVQG
;
A
#
# COMPACT_ATOMS: atom_id res chain seq x y z
N MET A 1 18.40 7.33 -1.01
CA MET A 1 17.03 7.56 -1.46
C MET A 1 16.99 8.89 -2.20
N LEU A 2 16.42 8.92 -3.41
CA LEU A 2 16.31 10.12 -4.25
C LEU A 2 14.84 10.38 -4.54
N TYR A 3 14.37 11.60 -4.30
CA TYR A 3 13.04 12.08 -4.66
C TYR A 3 13.16 13.10 -5.79
N SER A 4 12.34 12.94 -6.81
CA SER A 4 12.25 13.88 -7.94
C SER A 4 10.79 14.22 -8.20
N LEU A 5 10.50 15.49 -8.39
CA LEU A 5 9.20 15.98 -8.83
C LEU A 5 9.32 16.41 -10.28
N THR A 6 8.46 15.88 -11.14
CA THR A 6 8.46 16.18 -12.57
C THR A 6 7.37 17.21 -12.91
N GLU A 7 7.43 17.79 -14.08
CA GLU A 7 6.48 18.83 -14.55
C GLU A 7 5.05 18.28 -14.75
N ASP A 8 4.90 16.97 -14.96
CA ASP A 8 3.60 16.28 -15.08
C ASP A 8 3.00 15.85 -13.72
N ASN A 9 3.47 16.45 -12.61
CA ASN A 9 3.06 16.15 -11.24
C ASN A 9 3.34 14.71 -10.79
N THR A 10 4.38 14.09 -11.31
CA THR A 10 4.83 12.78 -10.86
C THR A 10 5.92 12.93 -9.80
N VAL A 11 5.75 12.27 -8.66
CA VAL A 11 6.80 12.08 -7.66
C VAL A 11 7.48 10.75 -7.91
N LEU A 12 8.75 10.79 -8.31
CA LEU A 12 9.58 9.60 -8.48
C LEU A 12 10.43 9.38 -7.23
N VAL A 13 10.37 8.17 -6.68
CA VAL A 13 11.19 7.76 -5.55
C VAL A 13 12.10 6.62 -5.99
N ARG A 14 13.41 6.88 -6.01
CA ARG A 14 14.43 5.86 -6.30
C ARG A 14 15.16 5.49 -5.01
N MET A 15 15.15 4.20 -4.71
CA MET A 15 15.86 3.65 -3.55
C MET A 15 17.00 2.75 -4.03
N THR A 16 18.19 2.97 -3.49
CA THR A 16 19.38 2.19 -3.81
C THR A 16 20.10 1.86 -2.50
N ALA A 17 20.51 0.62 -2.35
CA ALA A 17 21.31 0.17 -1.23
C ALA A 17 22.58 -0.53 -1.75
N ARG A 18 23.63 -0.44 -0.98
CA ARG A 18 24.88 -1.19 -1.17
C ARG A 18 25.27 -1.78 0.17
N THR A 19 25.86 -2.97 0.15
CA THR A 19 26.32 -3.67 1.32
C THR A 19 27.63 -4.39 0.99
N ASP A 20 28.47 -4.60 1.96
CA ASP A 20 29.72 -5.36 1.91
C ASP A 20 29.53 -6.82 2.30
N GLU A 21 28.41 -7.14 2.99
CA GLU A 21 28.06 -8.50 3.38
C GLU A 21 26.60 -8.81 2.99
N ALA A 22 26.21 -10.09 3.04
CA ALA A 22 24.84 -10.54 2.80
C ALA A 22 23.90 -9.91 3.84
N THR A 23 23.02 -9.02 3.39
CA THR A 23 22.15 -8.23 4.23
C THR A 23 20.72 -8.25 3.69
N PRO A 24 19.71 -8.53 4.53
CA PRO A 24 18.30 -8.35 4.16
C PRO A 24 18.02 -6.86 3.91
N ILE A 25 17.42 -6.55 2.75
CA ILE A 25 17.06 -5.17 2.39
C ILE A 25 15.60 -5.15 2.00
N ASN A 26 14.80 -4.33 2.71
CA ASN A 26 13.41 -4.06 2.40
C ASN A 26 13.12 -2.58 2.68
N MET A 27 13.21 -1.76 1.65
CA MET A 27 13.00 -0.31 1.75
C MET A 27 11.62 0.06 1.24
N ALA A 28 10.95 0.98 1.93
CA ALA A 28 9.64 1.49 1.54
C ALA A 28 9.59 3.02 1.61
N ASN A 29 8.76 3.62 0.78
CA ASN A 29 8.28 4.98 1.00
C ASN A 29 7.12 4.93 1.98
N HIS A 30 7.31 5.45 3.19
CA HIS A 30 6.34 5.38 4.28
C HIS A 30 5.50 6.67 4.41
N ALA A 31 5.14 7.31 3.31
CA ALA A 31 4.29 8.50 3.33
C ALA A 31 2.81 8.13 3.51
N TYR A 32 2.10 8.95 4.28
CA TYR A 32 0.65 8.86 4.46
C TYR A 32 -0.05 9.87 3.55
N TYR A 33 -0.71 9.39 2.51
CA TYR A 33 -1.39 10.24 1.53
C TYR A 33 -2.85 10.43 1.91
N ASN A 34 -3.30 11.70 1.95
CA ASN A 34 -4.71 12.04 2.17
C ASN A 34 -5.18 13.02 1.09
N LEU A 35 -5.92 12.52 0.10
CA LEU A 35 -6.41 13.35 -1.01
C LEU A 35 -7.54 14.31 -0.59
N ALA A 36 -8.17 14.09 0.55
CA ALA A 36 -9.12 15.04 1.13
C ALA A 36 -8.42 16.32 1.60
N GLY A 37 -7.12 16.24 1.92
CA GLY A 37 -6.29 17.34 2.39
C GLY A 37 -6.16 17.35 3.92
N HIS A 38 -5.18 18.09 4.40
CA HIS A 38 -4.81 18.16 5.82
C HIS A 38 -5.96 18.64 6.72
N THR A 39 -6.69 19.66 6.29
CA THR A 39 -7.78 20.26 7.07
C THR A 39 -9.09 19.47 7.05
N SER A 40 -9.18 18.41 6.25
CA SER A 40 -10.37 17.55 6.21
C SER A 40 -10.53 16.70 7.48
N GLY A 41 -9.76 17.02 8.50
CA GLY A 41 -9.57 16.34 9.77
C GLY A 41 -10.72 15.45 10.18
N SER A 42 -10.45 14.22 10.37
CA SER A 42 -11.29 13.16 10.87
C SER A 42 -11.55 12.03 9.87
N HIS A 43 -12.04 10.94 10.39
CA HIS A 43 -12.45 9.71 9.69
C HIS A 43 -13.35 9.96 8.46
N ARG A 44 -14.13 11.03 8.44
CA ARG A 44 -15.04 11.35 7.32
C ARG A 44 -14.31 11.65 6.01
N GLY A 45 -13.14 12.29 6.06
CA GLY A 45 -12.32 12.50 4.86
C GLY A 45 -11.82 11.20 4.25
N LEU A 46 -11.40 10.26 5.10
CA LEU A 46 -10.92 8.94 4.68
C LEU A 46 -12.02 8.12 3.99
N TYR A 47 -13.24 8.13 4.53
CA TYR A 47 -14.36 7.31 4.05
C TYR A 47 -14.80 7.59 2.63
N ASP A 48 -14.55 8.78 2.12
CA ASP A 48 -14.92 9.19 0.77
C ASP A 48 -13.88 8.84 -0.29
N HIS A 49 -12.72 8.30 0.12
CA HIS A 49 -11.75 7.80 -0.85
C HIS A 49 -12.23 6.52 -1.51
N VAL A 50 -12.02 6.43 -2.81
CA VAL A 50 -12.19 5.21 -3.59
C VAL A 50 -10.82 4.65 -3.88
N VAL A 51 -10.58 3.41 -3.46
CA VAL A 51 -9.27 2.75 -3.59
C VAL A 51 -9.40 1.54 -4.50
N THR A 52 -8.53 1.49 -5.50
CA THR A 52 -8.31 0.32 -6.34
C THR A 52 -6.91 -0.20 -6.08
N ILE A 53 -6.77 -1.50 -5.81
CA ILE A 53 -5.47 -2.16 -5.72
C ILE A 53 -5.46 -3.33 -6.70
N HIS A 54 -4.53 -3.29 -7.66
CA HIS A 54 -4.39 -4.32 -8.69
C HIS A 54 -3.59 -5.52 -8.18
N ALA A 55 -4.06 -6.10 -7.07
CA ALA A 55 -3.46 -7.26 -6.44
C ALA A 55 -4.49 -8.37 -6.27
N PRO A 56 -4.26 -9.56 -6.83
CA PRO A 56 -5.19 -10.68 -6.69
C PRO A 56 -5.05 -11.45 -5.37
N TRP A 57 -4.04 -11.12 -4.55
CA TRP A 57 -3.76 -11.77 -3.27
C TRP A 57 -3.37 -10.77 -2.18
N TYR A 58 -3.46 -11.21 -0.93
CA TYR A 58 -2.95 -10.50 0.24
C TYR A 58 -2.27 -11.48 1.20
N THR A 59 -1.45 -10.98 2.11
CA THR A 59 -0.86 -11.76 3.19
C THR A 59 -1.70 -11.57 4.46
N PRO A 60 -2.38 -12.62 4.95
CA PRO A 60 -3.12 -12.54 6.19
C PRO A 60 -2.17 -12.36 7.38
N VAL A 61 -2.70 -11.74 8.44
CA VAL A 61 -1.98 -11.50 9.68
C VAL A 61 -2.71 -12.19 10.84
N ASN A 62 -1.96 -12.53 11.89
CA ASN A 62 -2.50 -13.01 13.16
C ASN A 62 -3.01 -11.85 14.05
N ALA A 63 -3.42 -12.13 15.27
CA ALA A 63 -3.91 -11.13 16.21
C ALA A 63 -2.87 -10.07 16.60
N GLU A 64 -1.60 -10.39 16.51
CA GLU A 64 -0.46 -9.49 16.73
C GLU A 64 -0.05 -8.71 15.47
N LEU A 65 -0.83 -8.82 14.38
CA LEU A 65 -0.57 -8.22 13.06
C LEU A 65 0.70 -8.73 12.36
N ILE A 66 1.16 -9.92 12.74
CA ILE A 66 2.31 -10.58 12.09
C ILE A 66 1.78 -11.45 10.95
N PRO A 67 2.38 -11.38 9.75
CA PRO A 67 2.01 -12.25 8.64
C PRO A 67 2.12 -13.74 9.00
N THR A 68 1.09 -14.52 8.66
CA THR A 68 1.03 -15.97 8.97
C THR A 68 1.93 -16.82 8.06
N GLY A 69 2.42 -16.26 6.96
CA GLY A 69 3.15 -16.96 5.92
C GLY A 69 2.27 -17.38 4.74
N ASP A 70 0.96 -17.27 4.87
CA ASP A 70 0.01 -17.55 3.80
C ASP A 70 -0.09 -16.40 2.78
N ILE A 71 -0.56 -16.74 1.58
CA ILE A 71 -0.94 -15.79 0.54
C ILE A 71 -2.32 -16.16 0.04
N ASN A 72 -3.32 -15.41 0.46
CA ASN A 72 -4.73 -15.71 0.21
C ASN A 72 -5.29 -14.87 -0.95
N PRO A 73 -6.23 -15.41 -1.75
CA PRO A 73 -6.89 -14.65 -2.79
C PRO A 73 -7.78 -13.56 -2.17
N VAL A 74 -7.84 -12.40 -2.82
CA VAL A 74 -8.74 -11.30 -2.39
C VAL A 74 -10.17 -11.53 -2.86
N LEU A 75 -10.36 -12.24 -3.96
CA LEU A 75 -11.66 -12.44 -4.61
C LEU A 75 -12.71 -13.00 -3.64
N GLY A 76 -13.87 -12.33 -3.57
CA GLY A 76 -14.96 -12.71 -2.68
C GLY A 76 -14.75 -12.37 -1.21
N THR A 77 -13.71 -11.62 -0.88
CA THR A 77 -13.41 -11.17 0.48
C THR A 77 -13.52 -9.65 0.61
N MET A 78 -13.48 -9.14 1.83
CA MET A 78 -13.41 -7.71 2.14
C MET A 78 -12.08 -7.07 1.69
N PHE A 79 -11.11 -7.87 1.27
CA PHE A 79 -9.84 -7.42 0.70
C PHE A 79 -9.90 -7.24 -0.83
N ASP A 80 -11.01 -7.54 -1.49
CA ASP A 80 -11.14 -7.33 -2.94
C ASP A 80 -11.34 -5.85 -3.28
N LEU A 81 -10.24 -5.14 -3.44
CA LEU A 81 -10.20 -3.75 -3.89
C LEU A 81 -9.94 -3.62 -5.40
N THR A 82 -10.01 -4.70 -6.17
CA THR A 82 -9.61 -4.72 -7.59
C THR A 82 -10.50 -3.87 -8.50
N LYS A 83 -11.76 -3.63 -8.11
CA LYS A 83 -12.76 -2.87 -8.90
C LYS A 83 -13.01 -1.45 -8.40
N GLY A 84 -12.23 -0.98 -7.45
CA GLY A 84 -12.45 0.31 -6.82
C GLY A 84 -13.55 0.28 -5.76
N VAL A 85 -13.17 0.47 -4.50
CA VAL A 85 -14.07 0.41 -3.36
C VAL A 85 -13.99 1.71 -2.57
N ARG A 86 -15.16 2.30 -2.27
CA ARG A 86 -15.26 3.43 -1.36
C ARG A 86 -15.00 2.94 0.07
N LEU A 87 -13.99 3.50 0.72
CA LEU A 87 -13.52 3.02 2.02
C LEU A 87 -14.62 3.04 3.09
N GLY A 88 -15.48 4.04 3.10
CA GLY A 88 -16.58 4.14 4.05
C GLY A 88 -17.57 2.97 4.02
N ASN A 89 -17.59 2.20 2.93
CA ASN A 89 -18.48 1.05 2.80
C ASN A 89 -17.92 -0.22 3.47
N VAL A 90 -16.61 -0.30 3.65
CA VAL A 90 -15.94 -1.56 4.02
C VAL A 90 -15.02 -1.44 5.24
N ILE A 91 -14.49 -0.26 5.53
CA ILE A 91 -13.41 -0.06 6.50
C ILE A 91 -13.76 -0.59 7.91
N ASN A 92 -15.00 -0.41 8.33
CA ASN A 92 -15.45 -0.86 9.67
C ASN A 92 -15.66 -2.38 9.75
N SER A 93 -15.69 -3.07 8.60
CA SER A 93 -15.83 -4.53 8.51
C SER A 93 -14.48 -5.25 8.47
N ILE A 94 -13.38 -4.50 8.33
CA ILE A 94 -12.03 -5.07 8.37
C ILE A 94 -11.62 -5.19 9.83
N PRO A 95 -11.50 -6.41 10.38
CA PRO A 95 -11.17 -6.56 11.80
C PRO A 95 -9.76 -6.05 12.09
N GLY A 96 -9.64 -5.26 13.13
CA GLY A 96 -8.38 -4.89 13.76
C GLY A 96 -8.19 -5.64 15.09
N PRO A 97 -7.07 -5.43 15.79
CA PRO A 97 -6.84 -6.03 17.11
C PRO A 97 -7.90 -5.64 18.16
N THR A 98 -8.50 -4.46 18.01
CA THR A 98 -9.64 -4.00 18.81
C THR A 98 -10.70 -3.40 17.89
N PRO A 99 -11.97 -3.36 18.29
CA PRO A 99 -13.05 -2.76 17.49
C PRO A 99 -12.80 -1.31 17.08
N GLU A 100 -12.05 -0.57 17.88
CA GLU A 100 -11.69 0.83 17.61
C GLU A 100 -10.61 0.94 16.52
N ASN A 101 -9.86 -0.14 16.29
CA ASN A 101 -8.74 -0.19 15.35
C ASN A 101 -9.08 -0.96 14.07
N ASN A 102 -10.38 -1.05 13.74
CA ASN A 102 -10.81 -1.63 12.48
C ASN A 102 -10.26 -0.85 11.28
N GLY A 103 -9.91 -1.57 10.23
CA GLY A 103 -9.39 -1.02 8.98
C GLY A 103 -8.23 -1.83 8.40
N TYR A 104 -7.73 -1.37 7.28
CA TYR A 104 -6.64 -2.07 6.61
C TYR A 104 -5.30 -1.75 7.26
N ASP A 105 -4.50 -2.78 7.44
CA ASP A 105 -3.06 -2.76 7.65
C ASP A 105 -2.48 -4.06 7.10
N HIS A 106 -2.59 -4.22 5.79
CA HIS A 106 -2.30 -5.48 5.13
C HIS A 106 -1.41 -5.27 3.90
N ASN A 107 -0.54 -6.22 3.66
CA ASN A 107 0.22 -6.27 2.43
C ASN A 107 -0.61 -6.95 1.33
N PHE A 108 -0.72 -6.29 0.19
CA PHE A 108 -1.35 -6.80 -1.02
C PHE A 108 -0.27 -7.29 -1.98
N ALA A 109 -0.32 -8.57 -2.33
CA ALA A 109 0.64 -9.21 -3.19
C ALA A 109 0.25 -9.07 -4.66
N ILE A 110 1.03 -8.30 -5.41
CA ILE A 110 0.80 -7.98 -6.82
C ILE A 110 1.29 -9.13 -7.73
N ALA A 111 2.33 -9.84 -7.29
CA ALA A 111 2.87 -10.98 -7.98
C ALA A 111 2.98 -12.17 -7.04
N ARG A 112 2.48 -13.33 -7.45
CA ARG A 112 2.63 -14.56 -6.69
C ARG A 112 4.04 -15.11 -6.87
N TYR A 113 4.78 -15.24 -5.79
CA TYR A 113 6.16 -15.78 -5.77
C TYR A 113 6.27 -17.27 -6.18
N ARG A 114 5.24 -17.86 -6.78
CA ARG A 114 5.27 -19.28 -7.15
C ARG A 114 6.43 -19.65 -8.10
N TYR A 115 7.07 -18.66 -8.71
CA TYR A 115 8.23 -18.83 -9.58
C TYR A 115 9.58 -18.56 -8.89
N ALA A 116 9.61 -18.02 -7.68
CA ALA A 116 10.87 -17.76 -6.99
C ALA A 116 11.56 -19.06 -6.58
N PHE A 117 10.80 -20.10 -6.25
CA PHE A 117 11.39 -21.39 -5.84
C PHE A 117 11.94 -22.24 -7.00
N VAL A 118 11.44 -22.04 -8.21
CA VAL A 118 11.94 -22.75 -9.42
C VAL A 118 13.06 -21.96 -10.09
N ILE A 119 13.14 -20.65 -9.86
CA ILE A 119 14.10 -19.75 -10.53
C ILE A 119 15.41 -19.62 -9.75
N ILE A 120 15.48 -20.03 -8.50
CA ILE A 120 16.75 -20.07 -7.75
C ILE A 120 17.79 -20.95 -8.43
N CYS A 121 17.38 -21.94 -9.25
CA CYS A 121 18.30 -22.79 -10.00
C CYS A 121 18.66 -22.35 -11.42
N VAL A 122 17.97 -21.36 -12.03
CA VAL A 122 18.13 -21.15 -13.48
C VAL A 122 18.47 -19.73 -13.89
N SER A 123 18.31 -18.70 -13.11
CA SER A 123 18.93 -17.42 -13.51
C SER A 123 18.70 -16.22 -12.58
N ILE A 124 19.76 -15.75 -12.03
CA ILE A 124 20.00 -14.34 -11.64
C ILE A 124 19.59 -13.35 -12.77
N LEU A 125 19.51 -13.78 -14.01
CA LEU A 125 19.14 -12.97 -15.18
C LEU A 125 17.62 -12.71 -15.34
N VAL A 126 16.75 -13.55 -14.83
CA VAL A 126 15.29 -13.36 -14.93
C VAL A 126 14.77 -12.45 -13.82
N CYS A 127 15.41 -12.45 -12.65
CA CYS A 127 15.07 -11.53 -11.57
C CYS A 127 15.28 -10.05 -11.98
N ARG A 128 16.38 -9.74 -12.68
CA ARG A 128 16.66 -8.37 -13.17
C ARG A 128 15.60 -7.81 -14.11
N LYS A 129 14.97 -8.64 -14.94
CA LYS A 129 13.93 -8.18 -15.89
C LYS A 129 12.59 -7.86 -15.23
N PHE A 130 12.33 -8.39 -14.03
CA PHE A 130 11.11 -8.10 -13.28
C PHE A 130 11.24 -6.83 -12.44
N GLU A 131 12.44 -6.54 -11.95
CA GLU A 131 12.74 -5.40 -11.08
C GLU A 131 12.67 -4.05 -11.80
N ASP A 132 12.88 -4.02 -13.12
CA ASP A 132 12.95 -2.76 -13.89
C ASP A 132 11.59 -2.28 -14.44
N ARG A 133 10.50 -3.06 -14.30
CA ARG A 133 9.20 -2.68 -14.86
C ARG A 133 8.27 -2.09 -13.81
N MET A 134 8.12 -0.78 -13.87
CA MET A 134 7.08 -0.08 -13.13
C MET A 134 5.70 -0.53 -13.60
N ARG A 135 4.87 -0.97 -12.66
CA ARG A 135 3.49 -1.41 -12.89
C ARG A 135 2.55 -0.50 -12.14
N LEU A 136 1.39 -0.18 -12.71
CA LEU A 136 0.31 0.44 -11.98
C LEU A 136 -0.20 -0.55 -10.94
N ILE A 137 -0.03 -0.23 -9.67
CA ILE A 137 -0.39 -1.12 -8.56
C ILE A 137 -1.62 -0.64 -7.80
N SER A 138 -1.86 0.67 -7.78
CA SER A 138 -3.02 1.23 -7.09
C SER A 138 -3.47 2.54 -7.72
N ILE A 139 -4.77 2.80 -7.57
CA ILE A 139 -5.40 4.08 -7.88
C ILE A 139 -6.18 4.51 -6.64
N VAL A 140 -5.93 5.72 -6.19
CA VAL A 140 -6.68 6.35 -5.10
C VAL A 140 -7.38 7.60 -5.64
N GLU A 141 -8.68 7.69 -5.42
CA GLU A 141 -9.49 8.82 -5.88
C GLU A 141 -10.23 9.46 -4.72
N TYR A 142 -10.33 10.78 -4.75
CA TYR A 142 -11.20 11.53 -3.87
C TYR A 142 -12.17 12.37 -4.70
N PRO A 143 -13.35 11.81 -5.03
CA PRO A 143 -14.28 12.42 -5.99
C PRO A 143 -14.75 13.84 -5.60
N LYS A 144 -14.94 14.10 -4.31
CA LYS A 144 -15.41 15.42 -3.80
C LYS A 144 -14.51 16.58 -4.17
N LYS A 145 -13.22 16.34 -4.42
CA LYS A 145 -12.25 17.37 -4.84
C LYS A 145 -11.59 17.04 -6.19
N MET A 146 -12.13 16.06 -6.91
CA MET A 146 -11.62 15.59 -8.21
C MET A 146 -10.11 15.29 -8.20
N ARG A 147 -9.61 14.75 -7.07
CA ARG A 147 -8.20 14.38 -6.92
C ARG A 147 -8.03 12.89 -7.18
N LYS A 148 -6.97 12.58 -7.91
CA LYS A 148 -6.62 11.20 -8.25
C LYS A 148 -5.12 11.00 -8.14
N MET A 149 -4.71 9.92 -7.51
CA MET A 149 -3.32 9.48 -7.41
C MET A 149 -3.19 8.10 -8.02
N LYS A 150 -2.23 7.91 -8.90
CA LYS A 150 -1.84 6.61 -9.45
C LYS A 150 -0.51 6.22 -8.85
N ILE A 151 -0.40 5.01 -8.38
CA ILE A 151 0.82 4.48 -7.75
C ILE A 151 1.39 3.40 -8.64
N TYR A 152 2.64 3.57 -9.03
CA TYR A 152 3.41 2.62 -9.80
C TYR A 152 4.56 2.09 -8.95
N SER A 153 4.86 0.81 -9.07
CA SER A 153 5.98 0.19 -8.37
C SER A 153 6.55 -0.98 -9.15
N ASN A 154 7.82 -1.26 -8.94
CA ASN A 154 8.48 -2.48 -9.37
C ASN A 154 8.52 -3.55 -8.26
N GLN A 155 7.98 -3.25 -7.08
CA GLN A 155 7.96 -4.17 -5.94
C GLN A 155 6.84 -5.21 -6.07
N PRO A 156 6.99 -6.40 -5.43
CA PRO A 156 6.02 -7.51 -5.53
C PRO A 156 4.76 -7.29 -4.71
N GLY A 157 4.78 -6.38 -3.77
CA GLY A 157 3.66 -6.09 -2.87
C GLY A 157 3.54 -4.62 -2.53
N VAL A 158 2.41 -4.24 -1.95
CA VAL A 158 2.13 -2.92 -1.42
C VAL A 158 1.40 -3.04 -0.09
N GLN A 159 1.90 -2.35 0.92
CA GLN A 159 1.20 -2.21 2.19
C GLN A 159 0.11 -1.15 2.04
N PHE A 160 -1.11 -1.50 2.42
CA PHE A 160 -2.22 -0.57 2.50
C PHE A 160 -2.64 -0.41 3.95
N TYR A 161 -2.50 0.82 4.46
CA TYR A 161 -2.79 1.19 5.83
C TYR A 161 -3.78 2.35 5.86
N THR A 162 -4.85 2.21 6.62
CA THR A 162 -5.91 3.22 6.74
C THR A 162 -5.80 4.11 7.98
N GLY A 163 -4.68 4.03 8.69
CA GLY A 163 -4.41 4.91 9.82
C GLY A 163 -5.07 4.47 11.12
N ASN A 164 -5.40 3.18 11.28
CA ASN A 164 -6.21 2.64 12.37
C ASN A 164 -5.60 2.89 13.75
N PHE A 165 -4.27 2.95 13.84
CA PHE A 165 -3.52 3.15 15.09
C PHE A 165 -3.08 4.59 15.29
N LEU A 166 -3.39 5.49 14.36
CA LEU A 166 -3.09 6.90 14.54
C LEU A 166 -4.01 7.50 15.62
N PRO A 167 -3.49 8.35 16.50
CA PRO A 167 -4.30 8.98 17.54
C PRO A 167 -5.51 9.70 16.96
N ARG A 168 -6.70 9.41 17.47
CA ARG A 168 -7.95 10.04 17.03
C ARG A 168 -8.09 11.48 17.53
N ASN A 169 -7.43 11.80 18.64
CA ASN A 169 -7.46 13.10 19.28
C ASN A 169 -6.09 13.75 19.15
N GLY A 170 -6.00 14.79 18.33
CA GLY A 170 -4.91 15.74 18.43
C GLY A 170 -3.54 15.29 17.95
N MET A 171 -3.43 14.72 16.76
CA MET A 171 -2.14 14.85 16.08
C MET A 171 -1.91 16.35 15.87
N ILE A 172 -0.81 16.85 16.45
CA ILE A 172 -0.34 18.21 16.20
C ILE A 172 0.08 18.22 14.72
N GLY A 173 -0.87 18.52 13.85
CA GLY A 173 -0.61 18.77 12.45
C GLY A 173 0.10 20.11 12.29
N LYS A 174 0.71 20.34 11.15
CA LYS A 174 1.21 21.67 10.80
C LYS A 174 0.07 22.67 10.90
N VAL A 175 0.19 23.65 11.78
CA VAL A 175 -0.64 24.83 11.75
C VAL A 175 -0.32 25.52 10.43
N GLN A 176 -1.32 25.68 9.56
CA GLN A 176 -1.16 26.54 8.40
C GLN A 176 -1.08 27.98 8.92
N GLY A 177 0.11 28.59 8.76
CA GLY A 177 0.25 30.03 8.85
C GLY A 177 -0.43 30.72 7.68
#